data_da3330bcee3c500c59edb13a697c14d6
#
_entry.id   da3330bcee3c500c59edb13a697c14d6
#
_cell.length_a   1.000
_cell.length_b   1.000
_cell.length_c   1.000
_cell.angle_alpha   90.00
_cell.angle_beta   90.00
_cell.angle_gamma   90.00
#
_symmetry.space_group_name_H-M   'P 1'
#
loop_
_entity.id
_entity.type
_entity.pdbx_description
1 polymer ?
#
loop_
_entity_poly.entity_id
_entity_poly.type
_entity_poly.pdbx_seq_one_letter_code
_entity_poly.pdbx_strand_id
1 'polypeptide(L)'
;ESVNKHLPLLHRYLDLRKKVLELDELKMYDVYTPLSETETALTYEESLRKAEEVLAIFGEEYSKGVHAAFTERWIDVHPNKGKRSGAYSGGAYDTNAFMLLNWQDTLDNLFTLVHETGHSLHSTFTRQTQPYVYGDYPIFLAEIASTTNENILTETLLKEVKDDKTRFAILNHYLDGFKGTVFRQTQFAEFEHAIHEADASGQILTADFMNKLYADLNEKYYNLKAEDNYEIQFEWERIPHFYMNYYVYQYATGFAAASYLAEKIVHGTEEDKEAYLTYLKAGSSDYPLEVIKKAGVDMTNTDYLDAAFKVFEDRLVELEALVEKGVHLS
;
A
#
# COMPACT_ATOMS: atom_id res chain seq x y z
N GLU A 1 -0.39 -10.38 -16.02
CA GLU A 1 -0.26 -11.85 -16.08
C GLU A 1 0.03 -12.43 -14.70
N SER A 2 1.06 -11.97 -13.98
CA SER A 2 1.41 -12.49 -12.65
C SER A 2 0.24 -12.34 -11.65
N VAL A 3 -0.36 -11.15 -11.53
CA VAL A 3 -1.52 -10.94 -10.63
C VAL A 3 -2.68 -11.88 -10.97
N ASN A 4 -2.96 -12.10 -12.26
CA ASN A 4 -4.04 -12.99 -12.69
C ASN A 4 -3.83 -14.46 -12.26
N LYS A 5 -2.58 -14.93 -12.17
CA LYS A 5 -2.28 -16.29 -11.66
C LYS A 5 -2.65 -16.43 -10.18
N HIS A 6 -2.64 -15.33 -9.43
CA HIS A 6 -2.89 -15.30 -8.00
C HIS A 6 -4.32 -14.87 -7.61
N LEU A 7 -5.23 -14.67 -8.59
CA LEU A 7 -6.64 -14.41 -8.31
C LEU A 7 -7.30 -15.43 -7.35
N PRO A 8 -6.95 -16.74 -7.39
CA PRO A 8 -7.47 -17.69 -6.41
C PRO A 8 -7.19 -17.30 -4.95
N LEU A 9 -6.11 -16.58 -4.65
CA LEU A 9 -5.83 -16.06 -3.30
C LEU A 9 -6.82 -14.95 -2.91
N LEU A 10 -7.15 -14.06 -3.85
CA LEU A 10 -8.19 -13.06 -3.63
C LEU A 10 -9.54 -13.72 -3.37
N HIS A 11 -9.91 -14.72 -4.17
CA HIS A 11 -11.18 -15.45 -3.99
C HIS A 11 -11.25 -16.12 -2.61
N ARG A 12 -10.16 -16.77 -2.15
CA ARG A 12 -10.08 -17.33 -0.78
C ARG A 12 -10.29 -16.25 0.29
N TYR A 13 -9.66 -15.09 0.12
CA TYR A 13 -9.85 -13.98 1.06
C TYR A 13 -11.30 -13.47 1.07
N LEU A 14 -11.96 -13.39 -0.09
CA LEU A 14 -13.37 -13.02 -0.19
C LEU A 14 -14.30 -14.05 0.45
N ASP A 15 -14.02 -15.35 0.27
CA ASP A 15 -14.75 -16.43 0.93
C ASP A 15 -14.60 -16.35 2.46
N LEU A 16 -13.41 -16.01 2.94
CA LEU A 16 -13.16 -15.78 4.36
C LEU A 16 -13.98 -14.58 4.87
N ARG A 17 -14.00 -13.45 4.12
CA ARG A 17 -14.81 -12.27 4.45
C ARG A 17 -16.30 -12.63 4.54
N LYS A 18 -16.82 -13.35 3.55
CA LYS A 18 -18.19 -13.86 3.55
C LYS A 18 -18.52 -14.65 4.83
N LYS A 19 -17.61 -15.55 5.24
CA LYS A 19 -17.76 -16.37 6.45
C LYS A 19 -17.74 -15.50 7.71
N VAL A 20 -16.81 -14.56 7.82
CA VAL A 20 -16.68 -13.66 9.00
C VAL A 20 -17.89 -12.74 9.14
N LEU A 21 -18.42 -12.25 8.03
CA LEU A 21 -19.61 -11.38 8.00
C LEU A 21 -20.94 -12.17 8.13
N GLU A 22 -20.87 -13.51 8.21
CA GLU A 22 -22.05 -14.38 8.31
C GLU A 22 -23.08 -14.17 7.17
N LEU A 23 -22.59 -13.90 5.95
CA LEU A 23 -23.43 -13.64 4.78
C LEU A 23 -23.75 -14.93 4.04
N ASP A 24 -25.01 -15.05 3.59
CA ASP A 24 -25.41 -16.14 2.68
C ASP A 24 -24.79 -15.97 1.30
N GLU A 25 -24.66 -14.72 0.86
CA GLU A 25 -24.05 -14.33 -0.41
C GLU A 25 -23.23 -13.04 -0.24
N LEU A 26 -22.05 -12.96 -0.86
CA LEU A 26 -21.22 -11.76 -0.88
C LEU A 26 -21.55 -10.93 -2.11
N LYS A 27 -21.81 -9.64 -1.92
CA LYS A 27 -21.97 -8.65 -3.00
C LYS A 27 -20.80 -7.69 -3.05
N MET A 28 -20.64 -6.94 -4.15
CA MET A 28 -19.52 -6.01 -4.28
C MET A 28 -19.47 -4.92 -3.20
N TYR A 29 -20.63 -4.49 -2.69
CA TYR A 29 -20.68 -3.52 -1.58
C TYR A 29 -20.22 -4.12 -0.24
N ASP A 30 -20.30 -5.45 -0.06
CA ASP A 30 -19.83 -6.13 1.16
C ASP A 30 -18.30 -6.29 1.19
N VAL A 31 -17.64 -6.22 0.02
CA VAL A 31 -16.19 -6.38 -0.11
C VAL A 31 -15.41 -5.31 0.68
N TYR A 32 -16.05 -4.19 1.01
CA TYR A 32 -15.47 -3.08 1.77
C TYR A 32 -15.98 -2.96 3.20
N THR A 33 -16.89 -3.85 3.62
CA THR A 33 -17.37 -3.87 5.01
C THR A 33 -16.21 -4.19 5.96
N PRO A 34 -15.97 -3.39 7.01
CA PRO A 34 -14.92 -3.69 7.99
C PRO A 34 -15.10 -5.08 8.59
N LEU A 35 -14.02 -5.83 8.72
CA LEU A 35 -13.99 -7.14 9.41
C LEU A 35 -13.56 -7.02 10.87
N SER A 36 -13.16 -5.83 11.34
CA SER A 36 -12.76 -5.59 12.71
C SER A 36 -13.37 -4.29 13.24
N GLU A 37 -14.03 -4.36 14.38
CA GLU A 37 -14.44 -3.22 15.18
C GLU A 37 -13.40 -2.87 16.25
N THR A 38 -12.30 -3.63 16.33
CA THR A 38 -11.25 -3.43 17.33
C THR A 38 -10.45 -2.19 16.97
N GLU A 39 -10.87 -1.04 17.44
CA GLU A 39 -10.04 0.16 17.46
C GLU A 39 -9.01 -0.01 18.58
N THR A 40 -7.78 -0.37 18.22
CA THR A 40 -6.66 -0.21 19.13
C THR A 40 -6.39 1.28 19.22
N ALA A 41 -6.87 1.91 20.28
CA ALA A 41 -6.61 3.32 20.54
C ALA A 41 -5.12 3.50 20.85
N LEU A 42 -4.44 4.32 20.04
CA LEU A 42 -3.03 4.70 20.22
C LEU A 42 -2.95 6.22 20.19
N THR A 43 -2.52 6.80 21.30
CA THR A 43 -2.27 8.25 21.33
C THR A 43 -1.17 8.63 20.36
N TYR A 44 -1.13 9.90 19.97
CA TYR A 44 -0.08 10.41 19.09
C TYR A 44 1.31 10.15 19.65
N GLU A 45 1.52 10.42 20.95
CA GLU A 45 2.81 10.24 21.62
C GLU A 45 3.23 8.76 21.71
N GLU A 46 2.30 7.83 21.89
CA GLU A 46 2.56 6.39 21.84
C GLU A 46 2.97 5.97 20.43
N SER A 47 2.28 6.51 19.44
CA SER A 47 2.56 6.23 18.03
C SER A 47 3.90 6.76 17.57
N LEU A 48 4.33 7.96 18.02
CA LEU A 48 5.67 8.47 17.77
C LEU A 48 6.74 7.52 18.32
N ARG A 49 6.60 7.08 19.57
CA ARG A 49 7.55 6.13 20.19
C ARG A 49 7.59 4.80 19.45
N LYS A 50 6.42 4.26 19.06
CA LYS A 50 6.34 3.01 18.30
C LYS A 50 6.97 3.17 16.91
N ALA A 51 6.74 4.26 16.23
CA ALA A 51 7.35 4.54 14.93
C ALA A 51 8.88 4.67 15.02
N GLU A 52 9.42 5.38 16.03
CA GLU A 52 10.89 5.44 16.27
C GLU A 52 11.47 4.05 16.52
N GLU A 53 10.83 3.23 17.35
CA GLU A 53 11.25 1.86 17.65
C GLU A 53 11.29 0.98 16.40
N VAL A 54 10.22 0.98 15.63
CA VAL A 54 10.07 0.16 14.42
C VAL A 54 11.05 0.57 13.34
N LEU A 55 11.17 1.87 13.09
CA LEU A 55 12.01 2.41 12.02
C LEU A 55 13.51 2.41 12.36
N ALA A 56 13.87 2.14 13.61
CA ALA A 56 15.27 1.96 14.01
C ALA A 56 16.00 0.79 13.29
N ILE A 57 15.25 -0.13 12.69
CA ILE A 57 15.79 -1.24 11.89
C ILE A 57 16.65 -0.76 10.71
N PHE A 58 16.40 0.45 10.19
CA PHE A 58 17.16 1.04 9.09
C PHE A 58 18.53 1.63 9.52
N GLY A 59 18.84 1.63 10.82
CA GLY A 59 20.11 2.11 11.36
C GLY A 59 20.09 3.58 11.77
N GLU A 60 21.27 4.04 12.22
CA GLU A 60 21.43 5.33 12.93
C GLU A 60 21.08 6.55 12.07
N GLU A 61 21.46 6.54 10.79
CA GLU A 61 21.19 7.67 9.87
C GLU A 61 19.69 7.88 9.69
N TYR A 62 18.93 6.80 9.47
CA TYR A 62 17.48 6.85 9.32
C TYR A 62 16.81 7.27 10.63
N SER A 63 17.24 6.71 11.77
CA SER A 63 16.70 7.04 13.09
C SER A 63 16.88 8.52 13.45
N LYS A 64 18.01 9.13 13.09
CA LYS A 64 18.22 10.58 13.26
C LYS A 64 17.22 11.40 12.46
N GLY A 65 16.93 10.99 11.22
CA GLY A 65 15.92 11.65 10.40
C GLY A 65 14.50 11.51 10.95
N VAL A 66 14.12 10.32 11.44
CA VAL A 66 12.84 10.09 12.13
C VAL A 66 12.72 10.97 13.36
N HIS A 67 13.76 11.00 14.20
CA HIS A 67 13.78 11.83 15.40
C HIS A 67 13.61 13.33 15.09
N ALA A 68 14.34 13.82 14.09
CA ALA A 68 14.18 15.20 13.62
C ALA A 68 12.75 15.50 13.16
N ALA A 69 12.16 14.60 12.33
CA ALA A 69 10.78 14.77 11.87
C ALA A 69 9.78 14.89 13.02
N PHE A 70 9.98 14.14 14.10
CA PHE A 70 9.06 14.08 15.24
C PHE A 70 9.29 15.19 16.28
N THR A 71 10.50 15.78 16.33
CA THR A 71 10.86 16.79 17.35
C THR A 71 11.03 18.21 16.79
N GLU A 72 11.29 18.38 15.49
CA GLU A 72 11.59 19.65 14.86
C GLU A 72 10.39 20.30 14.15
N ARG A 73 9.16 19.90 14.52
CA ARG A 73 7.91 20.50 14.04
C ARG A 73 7.65 20.30 12.52
N TRP A 74 7.97 19.12 11.98
CA TRP A 74 7.66 18.82 10.59
C TRP A 74 6.17 18.44 10.39
N ILE A 75 5.42 18.14 11.47
CA ILE A 75 4.10 17.54 11.42
C ILE A 75 3.00 18.49 11.87
N ASP A 76 2.02 18.75 11.01
CA ASP A 76 0.73 19.33 11.37
C ASP A 76 -0.25 18.21 11.69
N VAL A 77 -0.52 17.99 12.99
CA VAL A 77 -1.06 16.75 13.53
C VAL A 77 -2.58 16.68 13.46
N HIS A 78 -3.27 17.68 14.06
CA HIS A 78 -4.69 17.57 14.37
C HIS A 78 -5.60 18.15 13.28
N PRO A 79 -6.83 17.57 13.10
CA PRO A 79 -7.82 18.17 12.22
C PRO A 79 -8.26 19.54 12.73
N ASN A 80 -8.56 20.46 11.81
CA ASN A 80 -9.15 21.74 12.14
C ASN A 80 -10.02 22.26 10.99
N LYS A 81 -10.77 23.34 11.25
CA LYS A 81 -11.68 23.91 10.25
C LYS A 81 -10.91 24.42 9.02
N GLY A 82 -11.25 23.91 7.85
CA GLY A 82 -10.65 24.27 6.56
C GLY A 82 -9.40 23.46 6.20
N LYS A 83 -8.89 22.61 7.09
CA LYS A 83 -7.81 21.67 6.78
C LYS A 83 -8.32 20.57 5.83
N ARG A 84 -7.52 20.20 4.82
CA ARG A 84 -7.83 19.08 3.93
C ARG A 84 -7.86 17.77 4.71
N SER A 85 -8.76 16.87 4.33
CA SER A 85 -8.78 15.49 4.83
C SER A 85 -7.61 14.68 4.25
N GLY A 86 -7.34 13.52 4.86
CA GLY A 86 -6.26 12.62 4.48
C GLY A 86 -4.93 13.03 5.12
N ALA A 87 -3.84 12.52 4.56
CA ALA A 87 -2.48 12.81 4.96
C ALA A 87 -1.61 13.00 3.72
N TYR A 88 -0.51 13.73 3.86
CA TYR A 88 0.53 13.80 2.83
C TYR A 88 1.85 14.33 3.40
N SER A 89 2.94 13.99 2.74
CA SER A 89 4.26 14.58 2.92
C SER A 89 4.61 15.47 1.73
N GLY A 90 5.27 16.58 2.00
CA GLY A 90 5.72 17.52 0.98
C GLY A 90 6.92 18.33 1.46
N GLY A 91 7.42 19.22 0.62
CA GLY A 91 8.56 20.08 0.93
C GLY A 91 9.24 20.57 -0.34
N ALA A 92 10.28 21.39 -0.17
CA ALA A 92 11.09 21.90 -1.26
C ALA A 92 12.56 21.56 -1.04
N TYR A 93 13.38 21.70 -2.09
CA TYR A 93 14.84 21.58 -1.98
C TYR A 93 15.36 22.63 -0.99
N ASP A 94 16.35 22.29 -0.19
CA ASP A 94 16.92 23.10 0.90
C ASP A 94 15.95 23.40 2.07
N THR A 95 14.81 22.69 2.16
CA THR A 95 13.94 22.71 3.35
C THR A 95 13.82 21.32 3.95
N ASN A 96 13.35 21.24 5.22
CA ASN A 96 12.87 19.96 5.74
C ASN A 96 11.57 19.53 5.04
N ALA A 97 11.23 18.29 5.16
CA ALA A 97 9.90 17.81 4.77
C ALA A 97 8.84 18.33 5.75
N PHE A 98 7.59 18.37 5.28
CA PHE A 98 6.43 18.70 6.08
C PHE A 98 5.36 17.63 5.88
N MET A 99 4.78 17.18 6.99
CA MET A 99 3.68 16.23 7.00
C MET A 99 2.39 16.88 7.44
N LEU A 100 1.30 16.62 6.72
CA LEU A 100 -0.05 16.96 7.16
C LEU A 100 -0.74 15.65 7.56
N LEU A 101 -1.25 15.60 8.79
CA LEU A 101 -2.05 14.50 9.30
C LEU A 101 -3.43 15.01 9.76
N ASN A 102 -4.36 14.09 9.99
CA ASN A 102 -5.64 14.33 10.66
C ASN A 102 -5.81 13.26 11.74
N TRP A 103 -5.06 13.39 12.82
CA TRP A 103 -4.90 12.40 13.86
C TRP A 103 -6.19 12.11 14.64
N GLN A 104 -6.53 10.83 14.88
CA GLN A 104 -7.74 10.37 15.57
C GLN A 104 -7.50 9.19 16.53
N ASP A 105 -6.27 9.00 17.00
CA ASP A 105 -5.87 7.96 17.96
C ASP A 105 -6.23 6.50 17.53
N THR A 106 -6.10 6.19 16.25
CA THR A 106 -6.36 4.85 15.70
C THR A 106 -5.10 4.12 15.27
N LEU A 107 -5.16 2.79 15.17
CA LEU A 107 -4.09 1.99 14.58
C LEU A 107 -3.78 2.43 13.12
N ASP A 108 -4.81 2.76 12.34
CA ASP A 108 -4.67 3.26 10.98
C ASP A 108 -3.84 4.56 10.93
N ASN A 109 -3.99 5.44 11.95
CA ASN A 109 -3.16 6.64 12.04
C ASN A 109 -1.68 6.34 12.33
N LEU A 110 -1.35 5.27 13.04
CA LEU A 110 0.03 4.82 13.20
C LEU A 110 0.61 4.36 11.84
N PHE A 111 -0.15 3.61 11.05
CA PHE A 111 0.24 3.24 9.67
C PHE A 111 0.44 4.48 8.81
N THR A 112 -0.48 5.43 8.86
CA THR A 112 -0.36 6.71 8.16
C THR A 112 0.90 7.48 8.57
N LEU A 113 1.21 7.55 9.87
CA LEU A 113 2.40 8.23 10.38
C LEU A 113 3.69 7.62 9.81
N VAL A 114 3.83 6.28 9.82
CA VAL A 114 5.05 5.64 9.30
C VAL A 114 5.12 5.73 7.77
N HIS A 115 3.97 5.74 7.08
CA HIS A 115 3.86 5.97 5.65
C HIS A 115 4.41 7.36 5.27
N GLU A 116 3.86 8.42 5.86
CA GLU A 116 4.29 9.79 5.59
C GLU A 116 5.74 10.05 6.02
N THR A 117 6.20 9.38 7.08
CA THR A 117 7.61 9.38 7.49
C THR A 117 8.48 8.78 6.39
N GLY A 118 8.04 7.71 5.72
CA GLY A 118 8.74 7.11 4.59
C GLY A 118 8.95 8.09 3.44
N HIS A 119 7.91 8.81 3.04
CA HIS A 119 8.01 9.88 2.04
C HIS A 119 8.93 11.00 2.48
N SER A 120 8.79 11.46 3.72
CA SER A 120 9.58 12.56 4.28
C SER A 120 11.06 12.23 4.30
N LEU A 121 11.45 11.03 4.71
CA LEU A 121 12.85 10.62 4.75
C LEU A 121 13.40 10.32 3.34
N HIS A 122 12.60 9.74 2.44
CA HIS A 122 13.00 9.58 1.04
C HIS A 122 13.34 10.95 0.40
N SER A 123 12.46 11.94 0.56
CA SER A 123 12.71 13.29 0.07
C SER A 123 13.91 13.97 0.73
N THR A 124 14.07 13.79 2.04
CA THR A 124 15.19 14.37 2.81
C THR A 124 16.52 13.78 2.36
N PHE A 125 16.65 12.45 2.28
CA PHE A 125 17.88 11.80 1.85
C PHE A 125 18.22 12.10 0.38
N THR A 126 17.23 12.11 -0.50
CA THR A 126 17.40 12.52 -1.89
C THR A 126 17.98 13.93 -1.98
N ARG A 127 17.36 14.90 -1.32
CA ARG A 127 17.75 16.32 -1.40
C ARG A 127 19.08 16.63 -0.73
N GLN A 128 19.45 15.88 0.32
CA GLN A 128 20.76 16.02 0.97
C GLN A 128 21.90 15.44 0.15
N THR A 129 21.62 14.47 -0.74
CA THR A 129 22.65 13.73 -1.48
C THR A 129 22.75 14.17 -2.94
N GLN A 130 21.64 14.56 -3.56
CA GLN A 130 21.58 14.92 -4.97
C GLN A 130 21.61 16.44 -5.18
N PRO A 131 22.18 16.93 -6.28
CA PRO A 131 22.03 18.33 -6.66
C PRO A 131 20.57 18.63 -7.01
N TYR A 132 20.19 19.90 -6.98
CA TYR A 132 18.82 20.37 -7.19
C TYR A 132 18.10 19.71 -8.39
N VAL A 133 18.79 19.57 -9.52
CA VAL A 133 18.21 18.98 -10.74
C VAL A 133 17.84 17.50 -10.62
N TYR A 134 18.39 16.79 -9.63
CA TYR A 134 18.09 15.38 -9.30
C TYR A 134 17.49 15.23 -7.91
N GLY A 135 17.17 16.32 -7.26
CA GLY A 135 16.70 16.38 -5.86
C GLY A 135 15.26 15.95 -5.65
N ASP A 136 14.64 15.32 -6.64
CA ASP A 136 13.33 14.69 -6.56
C ASP A 136 13.37 13.30 -7.20
N TYR A 137 12.28 12.55 -7.12
CA TYR A 137 12.16 11.19 -7.67
C TYR A 137 10.79 11.03 -8.35
N PRO A 138 10.68 10.15 -9.38
CA PRO A 138 9.41 9.92 -10.06
C PRO A 138 8.42 9.19 -9.14
N ILE A 139 7.13 9.41 -9.40
CA ILE A 139 6.03 8.77 -8.65
C ILE A 139 6.14 7.25 -8.61
N PHE A 140 6.69 6.63 -9.65
CA PHE A 140 6.97 5.20 -9.74
C PHE A 140 7.78 4.66 -8.54
N LEU A 141 8.65 5.49 -7.94
CA LEU A 141 9.48 5.14 -6.79
C LEU A 141 8.90 5.64 -5.46
N ALA A 142 8.03 6.64 -5.49
CA ALA A 142 7.60 7.36 -4.29
C ALA A 142 6.97 6.44 -3.23
N GLU A 143 5.99 5.64 -3.65
CA GLU A 143 5.22 4.78 -2.73
C GLU A 143 6.00 3.56 -2.23
N ILE A 144 7.12 3.21 -2.85
CA ILE A 144 7.96 2.09 -2.40
C ILE A 144 8.52 2.38 -1.01
N ALA A 145 8.98 3.62 -0.76
CA ALA A 145 9.56 4.01 0.53
C ALA A 145 8.52 4.02 1.65
N SER A 146 7.37 4.64 1.42
CA SER A 146 6.28 4.74 2.39
C SER A 146 5.69 3.37 2.72
N THR A 147 5.40 2.56 1.71
CA THR A 147 4.82 1.22 1.86
C THR A 147 5.82 0.23 2.47
N THR A 148 7.13 0.39 2.27
CA THR A 148 8.15 -0.40 2.96
C THR A 148 8.06 -0.18 4.47
N ASN A 149 7.91 1.06 4.93
CA ASN A 149 7.72 1.36 6.35
C ASN A 149 6.46 0.68 6.92
N GLU A 150 5.34 0.72 6.20
CA GLU A 150 4.11 0.03 6.63
C GLU A 150 4.27 -1.49 6.74
N ASN A 151 4.97 -2.11 5.77
CA ASN A 151 5.25 -3.55 5.83
C ASN A 151 6.13 -3.90 7.02
N ILE A 152 7.17 -3.11 7.34
CA ILE A 152 8.02 -3.31 8.51
C ILE A 152 7.23 -3.12 9.81
N LEU A 153 6.35 -2.12 9.87
CA LEU A 153 5.44 -1.95 11.01
C LEU A 153 4.56 -3.18 11.19
N THR A 154 3.96 -3.68 10.12
CA THR A 154 3.12 -4.89 10.15
C THR A 154 3.89 -6.09 10.72
N GLU A 155 5.11 -6.35 10.21
CA GLU A 155 5.98 -7.43 10.70
C GLU A 155 6.30 -7.28 12.19
N THR A 156 6.62 -6.06 12.62
CA THR A 156 6.96 -5.80 14.03
C THR A 156 5.75 -6.03 14.92
N LEU A 157 4.59 -5.47 14.56
CA LEU A 157 3.36 -5.64 15.33
C LEU A 157 2.94 -7.12 15.42
N LEU A 158 3.03 -7.89 14.33
CA LEU A 158 2.74 -9.33 14.33
C LEU A 158 3.69 -10.14 15.20
N LYS A 159 4.93 -9.73 15.37
CA LYS A 159 5.89 -10.38 16.29
C LYS A 159 5.58 -10.09 17.77
N GLU A 160 5.05 -8.93 18.07
CA GLU A 160 4.83 -8.45 19.44
C GLU A 160 3.45 -8.82 19.99
N VAL A 161 2.42 -8.80 19.15
CA VAL A 161 1.03 -9.01 19.57
C VAL A 161 0.82 -10.41 20.11
N LYS A 162 0.14 -10.49 21.26
CA LYS A 162 -0.13 -11.77 21.96
C LYS A 162 -1.61 -12.18 21.91
N ASP A 163 -2.49 -11.22 21.76
CA ASP A 163 -3.92 -11.51 21.70
C ASP A 163 -4.39 -11.71 20.25
N ASP A 164 -5.29 -12.68 20.08
CA ASP A 164 -5.76 -13.11 18.77
C ASP A 164 -6.63 -12.04 18.08
N LYS A 165 -7.33 -11.16 18.82
CA LYS A 165 -8.18 -10.11 18.23
C LYS A 165 -7.35 -9.01 17.57
N THR A 166 -6.35 -8.49 18.29
CA THR A 166 -5.42 -7.49 17.71
C THR A 166 -4.64 -8.10 16.55
N ARG A 167 -4.23 -9.38 16.67
CA ARG A 167 -3.56 -10.09 15.58
C ARG A 167 -4.44 -10.19 14.33
N PHE A 168 -5.72 -10.54 14.51
CA PHE A 168 -6.71 -10.54 13.44
C PHE A 168 -6.81 -9.17 12.76
N ALA A 169 -6.91 -8.09 13.54
CA ALA A 169 -7.02 -6.73 13.00
C ALA A 169 -5.80 -6.33 12.15
N ILE A 170 -4.58 -6.64 12.61
CA ILE A 170 -3.34 -6.35 11.88
C ILE A 170 -3.26 -7.16 10.57
N LEU A 171 -3.55 -8.46 10.61
CA LEU A 171 -3.57 -9.32 9.42
C LEU A 171 -4.61 -8.84 8.41
N ASN A 172 -5.81 -8.53 8.87
CA ASN A 172 -6.88 -8.02 8.01
C ASN A 172 -6.52 -6.66 7.39
N HIS A 173 -5.91 -5.75 8.15
CA HIS A 173 -5.44 -4.45 7.63
C HIS A 173 -4.46 -4.67 6.44
N TYR A 174 -3.49 -5.56 6.59
CA TYR A 174 -2.56 -5.88 5.50
C TYR A 174 -3.26 -6.49 4.28
N LEU A 175 -4.13 -7.48 4.49
CA LEU A 175 -4.82 -8.19 3.40
C LEU A 175 -5.79 -7.25 2.64
N ASP A 176 -6.49 -6.38 3.36
CA ASP A 176 -7.33 -5.34 2.75
C ASP A 176 -6.50 -4.32 1.96
N GLY A 177 -5.36 -3.89 2.51
CA GLY A 177 -4.41 -3.03 1.82
C GLY A 177 -3.90 -3.66 0.53
N PHE A 178 -3.48 -4.93 0.59
CA PHE A 178 -3.02 -5.69 -0.60
C PHE A 178 -4.16 -5.85 -1.64
N LYS A 179 -5.37 -6.22 -1.19
CA LYS A 179 -6.56 -6.29 -2.07
C LYS A 179 -6.79 -4.99 -2.81
N GLY A 180 -6.79 -3.86 -2.09
CA GLY A 180 -7.06 -2.54 -2.64
C GLY A 180 -5.94 -1.99 -3.53
N THR A 181 -4.68 -2.35 -3.24
CA THR A 181 -3.51 -1.77 -3.90
C THR A 181 -2.94 -2.67 -5.00
N VAL A 182 -2.93 -3.99 -4.83
CA VAL A 182 -2.37 -4.90 -5.84
C VAL A 182 -3.47 -5.43 -6.76
N PHE A 183 -4.49 -6.10 -6.23
CA PHE A 183 -5.53 -6.70 -7.08
C PHE A 183 -6.40 -5.65 -7.76
N ARG A 184 -6.98 -4.72 -6.99
CA ARG A 184 -7.87 -3.69 -7.53
C ARG A 184 -7.16 -2.76 -8.52
N GLN A 185 -5.96 -2.32 -8.23
CA GLN A 185 -5.24 -1.41 -9.12
C GLN A 185 -4.76 -2.12 -10.41
N THR A 186 -4.51 -3.43 -10.35
CA THR A 186 -4.25 -4.22 -11.57
C THR A 186 -5.53 -4.40 -12.40
N GLN A 187 -6.69 -4.61 -11.77
CA GLN A 187 -7.99 -4.59 -12.47
C GLN A 187 -8.19 -3.25 -13.20
N PHE A 188 -7.93 -2.14 -12.53
CA PHE A 188 -8.00 -0.80 -13.14
C PHE A 188 -7.02 -0.64 -14.29
N ALA A 189 -5.79 -1.13 -14.14
CA ALA A 189 -4.79 -1.07 -15.20
C ALA A 189 -5.17 -1.93 -16.42
N GLU A 190 -5.78 -3.10 -16.23
CA GLU A 190 -6.32 -3.90 -17.32
C GLU A 190 -7.47 -3.18 -18.05
N PHE A 191 -8.37 -2.53 -17.30
CA PHE A 191 -9.44 -1.72 -17.89
C PHE A 191 -8.85 -0.55 -18.69
N GLU A 192 -7.95 0.22 -18.10
CA GLU A 192 -7.29 1.35 -18.75
C GLU A 192 -6.58 0.93 -20.03
N HIS A 193 -5.79 -0.15 -19.98
CA HIS A 193 -5.12 -0.67 -21.14
C HIS A 193 -6.08 -1.12 -22.25
N ALA A 194 -7.15 -1.82 -21.89
CA ALA A 194 -8.14 -2.30 -22.85
C ALA A 194 -8.87 -1.17 -23.57
N ILE A 195 -9.24 -0.08 -22.88
CA ILE A 195 -9.87 1.07 -23.53
C ILE A 195 -8.89 1.82 -24.45
N HIS A 196 -7.62 1.97 -24.07
CA HIS A 196 -6.59 2.55 -24.92
C HIS A 196 -6.32 1.69 -26.19
N GLU A 197 -6.25 0.38 -26.05
CA GLU A 197 -6.13 -0.55 -27.21
C GLU A 197 -7.35 -0.48 -28.13
N ALA A 198 -8.57 -0.39 -27.57
CA ALA A 198 -9.79 -0.24 -28.32
C ALA A 198 -9.78 1.06 -29.15
N ASP A 199 -9.43 2.19 -28.52
CA ASP A 199 -9.33 3.50 -29.20
C ASP A 199 -8.25 3.47 -30.29
N ALA A 200 -7.09 2.94 -30.01
CA ALA A 200 -5.98 2.81 -30.98
C ALA A 200 -6.35 1.93 -32.19
N SER A 201 -7.24 0.95 -32.01
CA SER A 201 -7.78 0.11 -33.09
C SER A 201 -8.93 0.78 -33.87
N GLY A 202 -9.37 1.97 -33.47
CA GLY A 202 -10.47 2.71 -34.07
C GLY A 202 -11.87 2.30 -33.58
N GLN A 203 -11.95 1.57 -32.48
CA GLN A 203 -13.23 1.25 -31.84
C GLN A 203 -13.77 2.48 -31.10
N ILE A 204 -15.05 2.76 -31.24
CA ILE A 204 -15.72 3.86 -30.51
C ILE A 204 -15.92 3.43 -29.06
N LEU A 205 -15.39 4.22 -28.12
CA LEU A 205 -15.56 4.02 -26.69
C LEU A 205 -16.95 4.56 -26.28
N THR A 206 -17.97 3.70 -26.33
CA THR A 206 -19.29 4.02 -25.80
C THR A 206 -19.38 3.65 -24.33
N ALA A 207 -20.30 4.29 -23.57
CA ALA A 207 -20.55 3.93 -22.17
C ALA A 207 -20.90 2.44 -22.04
N ASP A 208 -21.77 1.90 -22.92
CA ASP A 208 -22.15 0.48 -22.88
C ASP A 208 -20.95 -0.46 -23.07
N PHE A 209 -20.02 -0.12 -23.97
CA PHE A 209 -18.79 -0.89 -24.14
C PHE A 209 -17.92 -0.87 -22.87
N MET A 210 -17.72 0.32 -22.31
CA MET A 210 -16.91 0.50 -21.10
C MET A 210 -17.55 -0.16 -19.88
N ASN A 211 -18.87 -0.02 -19.71
CA ASN A 211 -19.62 -0.66 -18.63
C ASN A 211 -19.49 -2.19 -18.69
N LYS A 212 -19.69 -2.76 -19.90
CA LYS A 212 -19.54 -4.20 -20.07
C LYS A 212 -18.11 -4.68 -19.77
N LEU A 213 -17.10 -4.00 -20.30
CA LEU A 213 -15.70 -4.34 -20.08
C LEU A 213 -15.36 -4.30 -18.58
N TYR A 214 -15.84 -3.25 -17.88
CA TYR A 214 -15.59 -3.11 -16.45
C TYR A 214 -16.30 -4.21 -15.63
N ALA A 215 -17.55 -4.53 -15.96
CA ALA A 215 -18.30 -5.61 -15.33
C ALA A 215 -17.61 -6.97 -15.52
N ASP A 216 -17.17 -7.28 -16.75
CA ASP A 216 -16.47 -8.54 -17.07
C ASP A 216 -15.14 -8.65 -16.27
N LEU A 217 -14.38 -7.56 -16.14
CA LEU A 217 -13.16 -7.51 -15.33
C LEU A 217 -13.48 -7.66 -13.84
N ASN A 218 -14.52 -7.03 -13.35
CA ASN A 218 -14.94 -7.15 -11.97
C ASN A 218 -15.32 -8.59 -11.61
N GLU A 219 -16.12 -9.25 -12.45
CA GLU A 219 -16.47 -10.67 -12.28
C GLU A 219 -15.20 -11.56 -12.27
N LYS A 220 -14.27 -11.33 -13.21
CA LYS A 220 -13.00 -12.05 -13.29
C LYS A 220 -12.18 -11.92 -11.99
N TYR A 221 -12.05 -10.70 -11.45
CA TYR A 221 -11.22 -10.45 -10.28
C TYR A 221 -11.86 -10.94 -8.98
N TYR A 222 -13.14 -10.66 -8.78
CA TYR A 222 -13.82 -10.92 -7.51
C TYR A 222 -14.63 -12.22 -7.49
N ASN A 223 -14.77 -12.90 -8.63
CA ASN A 223 -15.60 -14.10 -8.77
C ASN A 223 -17.07 -13.87 -8.31
N LEU A 224 -17.56 -12.64 -8.48
CA LEU A 224 -18.92 -12.22 -8.16
C LEU A 224 -19.63 -11.88 -9.48
N LYS A 225 -20.77 -12.53 -9.74
CA LYS A 225 -21.47 -12.39 -11.01
C LYS A 225 -21.90 -10.95 -11.26
N ALA A 226 -21.65 -10.45 -12.46
CA ALA A 226 -22.01 -9.09 -12.87
C ALA A 226 -23.53 -8.85 -12.79
N GLU A 227 -24.37 -9.85 -13.13
CA GLU A 227 -25.84 -9.76 -13.06
C GLU A 227 -26.37 -9.51 -11.64
N ASP A 228 -25.65 -10.00 -10.61
CA ASP A 228 -25.99 -9.84 -9.20
C ASP A 228 -25.39 -8.57 -8.58
N ASN A 229 -24.55 -7.85 -9.33
CA ASN A 229 -23.80 -6.67 -8.90
C ASN A 229 -23.87 -5.55 -9.96
N TYR A 230 -25.09 -5.26 -10.43
CA TYR A 230 -25.34 -4.39 -11.58
C TYR A 230 -24.66 -3.02 -11.48
N GLU A 231 -24.64 -2.40 -10.31
CA GLU A 231 -24.14 -1.04 -10.12
C GLU A 231 -22.62 -0.93 -10.32
N ILE A 232 -21.87 -2.02 -10.12
CA ILE A 232 -20.40 -1.98 -10.20
C ILE A 232 -19.87 -1.65 -11.59
N GLN A 233 -20.67 -1.92 -12.64
CA GLN A 233 -20.31 -1.60 -14.02
C GLN A 233 -20.04 -0.11 -14.26
N PHE A 234 -20.58 0.76 -13.41
CA PHE A 234 -20.45 2.22 -13.53
C PHE A 234 -19.29 2.77 -12.68
N GLU A 235 -18.57 1.93 -11.92
CA GLU A 235 -17.56 2.42 -11.00
C GLU A 235 -16.43 3.19 -11.71
N TRP A 236 -16.05 2.83 -12.92
CA TRP A 236 -15.01 3.49 -13.70
C TRP A 236 -15.29 4.99 -13.91
N GLU A 237 -16.57 5.40 -13.97
CA GLU A 237 -16.98 6.78 -14.21
C GLU A 237 -16.52 7.75 -13.10
N ARG A 238 -16.32 7.25 -11.89
CA ARG A 238 -15.89 8.05 -10.73
C ARG A 238 -14.40 8.01 -10.45
N ILE A 239 -13.60 7.28 -11.24
CA ILE A 239 -12.17 7.09 -11.01
C ILE A 239 -11.37 8.13 -11.81
N PRO A 240 -10.91 9.25 -11.20
CA PRO A 240 -10.22 10.31 -11.93
C PRO A 240 -8.85 9.88 -12.45
N HIS A 241 -8.26 8.82 -11.87
CA HIS A 241 -6.94 8.31 -12.25
C HIS A 241 -6.87 7.81 -13.70
N PHE A 242 -7.97 7.41 -14.30
CA PHE A 242 -8.00 7.03 -15.73
C PHE A 242 -7.69 8.19 -16.68
N TYR A 243 -7.73 9.44 -16.20
CA TYR A 243 -7.26 10.60 -16.96
C TYR A 243 -5.75 10.88 -16.79
N MET A 244 -5.03 10.07 -15.99
CA MET A 244 -3.61 10.26 -15.66
C MET A 244 -2.66 9.36 -16.48
N ASN A 245 -3.10 8.84 -17.59
CA ASN A 245 -2.33 8.09 -18.59
C ASN A 245 -1.38 7.03 -18.01
N TYR A 246 -1.91 5.83 -17.79
CA TYR A 246 -1.16 4.69 -17.22
C TYR A 246 -0.54 4.96 -15.83
N TYR A 247 -1.31 5.57 -14.95
CA TYR A 247 -0.87 5.88 -13.60
C TYR A 247 -1.08 4.71 -12.62
N VAL A 248 -2.24 4.02 -12.70
CA VAL A 248 -2.72 3.15 -11.61
C VAL A 248 -1.91 1.86 -11.41
N TYR A 249 -1.23 1.34 -12.43
CA TYR A 249 -0.41 0.14 -12.30
C TYR A 249 0.74 0.34 -11.29
N GLN A 250 1.19 1.57 -11.09
CA GLN A 250 2.30 1.92 -10.19
C GLN A 250 1.99 1.60 -8.72
N TYR A 251 0.71 1.59 -8.33
CA TYR A 251 0.31 1.14 -7.01
C TYR A 251 0.63 -0.33 -6.78
N ALA A 252 0.29 -1.20 -7.73
CA ALA A 252 0.53 -2.63 -7.61
C ALA A 252 2.03 -2.97 -7.64
N THR A 253 2.78 -2.38 -8.55
CA THR A 253 4.24 -2.61 -8.66
C THR A 253 4.97 -2.04 -7.44
N GLY A 254 4.57 -0.87 -6.96
CA GLY A 254 5.15 -0.21 -5.78
C GLY A 254 4.92 -1.02 -4.50
N PHE A 255 3.69 -1.48 -4.27
CA PHE A 255 3.37 -2.30 -3.10
C PHE A 255 4.14 -3.62 -3.10
N ALA A 256 4.20 -4.31 -4.24
CA ALA A 256 4.91 -5.57 -4.34
C ALA A 256 6.42 -5.40 -4.11
N ALA A 257 7.03 -4.36 -4.68
CA ALA A 257 8.44 -4.03 -4.43
C ALA A 257 8.69 -3.70 -2.94
N ALA A 258 7.79 -2.95 -2.31
CA ALA A 258 7.90 -2.60 -0.89
C ALA A 258 7.76 -3.83 0.02
N SER A 259 6.84 -4.75 -0.29
CA SER A 259 6.70 -6.02 0.44
C SER A 259 7.97 -6.86 0.33
N TYR A 260 8.53 -6.98 -0.86
CA TYR A 260 9.80 -7.70 -1.08
C TYR A 260 10.97 -7.05 -0.33
N LEU A 261 11.08 -5.71 -0.35
CA LEU A 261 12.12 -4.97 0.37
C LEU A 261 11.98 -5.11 1.89
N ALA A 262 10.76 -5.06 2.42
CA ALA A 262 10.53 -5.25 3.85
C ALA A 262 11.03 -6.63 4.32
N GLU A 263 10.75 -7.70 3.57
CA GLU A 263 11.28 -9.04 3.85
C GLU A 263 12.82 -9.05 3.87
N LYS A 264 13.46 -8.40 2.89
CA LYS A 264 14.93 -8.28 2.85
C LYS A 264 15.49 -7.47 4.01
N ILE A 265 14.84 -6.41 4.44
CA ILE A 265 15.29 -5.55 5.53
C ILE A 265 15.13 -6.26 6.88
N VAL A 266 14.02 -6.99 7.07
CA VAL A 266 13.73 -7.67 8.35
C VAL A 266 14.50 -8.96 8.52
N HIS A 267 14.75 -9.70 7.45
CA HIS A 267 15.32 -11.05 7.48
C HIS A 267 16.68 -11.18 6.78
N GLY A 268 17.12 -10.14 6.05
CA GLY A 268 18.37 -10.12 5.30
C GLY A 268 19.57 -9.64 6.12
N THR A 269 20.49 -8.99 5.44
CA THR A 269 21.78 -8.55 5.96
C THR A 269 21.88 -7.04 6.13
N GLU A 270 22.96 -6.54 6.72
CA GLU A 270 23.22 -5.08 6.76
C GLU A 270 23.43 -4.50 5.37
N GLU A 271 23.98 -5.27 4.42
CA GLU A 271 24.14 -4.86 3.03
C GLU A 271 22.77 -4.60 2.34
N ASP A 272 21.71 -5.35 2.71
CA ASP A 272 20.37 -5.10 2.20
C ASP A 272 19.80 -3.76 2.69
N LYS A 273 20.07 -3.39 3.94
CA LYS A 273 19.68 -2.09 4.53
C LYS A 273 20.47 -0.94 3.89
N GLU A 274 21.78 -1.11 3.68
CA GLU A 274 22.62 -0.12 3.00
C GLU A 274 22.18 0.08 1.54
N ALA A 275 21.82 -0.99 0.85
CA ALA A 275 21.27 -0.96 -0.50
C ALA A 275 19.94 -0.16 -0.55
N TYR A 276 19.05 -0.37 0.43
CA TYR A 276 17.83 0.39 0.55
C TYR A 276 18.09 1.88 0.81
N LEU A 277 19.01 2.24 1.71
CA LEU A 277 19.39 3.63 1.94
C LEU A 277 20.01 4.27 0.69
N THR A 278 20.75 3.50 -0.10
CA THR A 278 21.31 3.97 -1.38
C THR A 278 20.19 4.31 -2.38
N TYR A 279 19.13 3.52 -2.44
CA TYR A 279 17.94 3.83 -3.22
C TYR A 279 17.27 5.13 -2.75
N LEU A 280 17.06 5.34 -1.45
CA LEU A 280 16.46 6.57 -0.90
C LEU A 280 17.27 7.83 -1.23
N LYS A 281 18.58 7.68 -1.43
CA LYS A 281 19.51 8.78 -1.74
C LYS A 281 19.64 9.07 -3.24
N ALA A 282 19.08 8.22 -4.09
CA ALA A 282 19.39 8.27 -5.51
C ALA A 282 18.63 9.36 -6.29
N GLY A 283 17.44 9.77 -5.83
CA GLY A 283 16.62 10.75 -6.55
C GLY A 283 16.39 10.37 -8.01
N SER A 284 16.51 11.35 -8.89
CA SER A 284 16.44 11.16 -10.37
C SER A 284 17.83 11.03 -11.01
N SER A 285 18.84 10.52 -10.29
CA SER A 285 20.20 10.37 -10.82
C SER A 285 20.35 9.29 -11.89
N ASP A 286 19.32 8.45 -12.06
CA ASP A 286 19.26 7.38 -13.04
C ASP A 286 17.80 7.08 -13.42
N TYR A 287 17.57 6.19 -14.39
CA TYR A 287 16.23 5.70 -14.72
C TYR A 287 15.60 4.97 -13.53
N PRO A 288 14.28 5.06 -13.33
CA PRO A 288 13.60 4.47 -12.16
C PRO A 288 13.90 2.99 -11.94
N LEU A 289 13.94 2.18 -13.00
CA LEU A 289 14.27 0.76 -12.90
C LEU A 289 15.71 0.52 -12.44
N GLU A 290 16.65 1.36 -12.84
CA GLU A 290 18.05 1.27 -12.41
C GLU A 290 18.22 1.79 -10.96
N VAL A 291 17.42 2.78 -10.57
CA VAL A 291 17.39 3.28 -9.18
C VAL A 291 16.91 2.18 -8.22
N ILE A 292 15.80 1.52 -8.52
CA ILE A 292 15.27 0.48 -7.63
C ILE A 292 16.13 -0.80 -7.60
N LYS A 293 16.87 -1.08 -8.68
CA LYS A 293 17.87 -2.15 -8.68
C LYS A 293 18.96 -1.94 -7.64
N LYS A 294 19.28 -0.69 -7.27
CA LYS A 294 20.25 -0.38 -6.20
C LYS A 294 19.78 -0.92 -4.84
N ALA A 295 18.47 -1.00 -4.62
CA ALA A 295 17.88 -1.65 -3.44
C ALA A 295 17.80 -3.19 -3.57
N GLY A 296 18.19 -3.76 -4.70
CA GLY A 296 18.16 -5.20 -4.96
C GLY A 296 16.82 -5.72 -5.49
N VAL A 297 15.98 -4.86 -6.08
CA VAL A 297 14.71 -5.25 -6.72
C VAL A 297 14.85 -5.11 -8.23
N ASP A 298 14.80 -6.21 -8.97
CA ASP A 298 14.72 -6.20 -10.41
C ASP A 298 13.25 -6.27 -10.86
N MET A 299 12.68 -5.11 -11.21
CA MET A 299 11.29 -5.02 -11.66
C MET A 299 11.09 -5.38 -13.14
N THR A 300 12.15 -5.87 -13.83
CA THR A 300 12.05 -6.39 -15.21
C THR A 300 11.61 -7.85 -15.24
N ASN A 301 11.56 -8.53 -14.11
CA ASN A 301 11.04 -9.89 -13.92
C ASN A 301 9.89 -9.90 -12.92
N THR A 302 9.35 -11.08 -12.59
CA THR A 302 8.19 -11.24 -11.69
C THR A 302 8.55 -11.69 -10.27
N ASP A 303 9.82 -11.87 -9.94
CA ASP A 303 10.25 -12.48 -8.67
C ASP A 303 9.74 -11.69 -7.46
N TYR A 304 9.80 -10.36 -7.51
CA TYR A 304 9.31 -9.49 -6.44
C TYR A 304 7.77 -9.56 -6.28
N LEU A 305 7.03 -9.77 -7.39
CA LEU A 305 5.59 -9.99 -7.36
C LEU A 305 5.26 -11.32 -6.71
N ASP A 306 5.92 -12.40 -7.14
CA ASP A 306 5.70 -13.75 -6.61
C ASP A 306 6.04 -13.81 -5.10
N ALA A 307 7.09 -13.12 -4.68
CA ALA A 307 7.43 -12.96 -3.25
C ALA A 307 6.35 -12.22 -2.47
N ALA A 308 5.81 -11.11 -3.00
CA ALA A 308 4.71 -10.37 -2.35
C ALA A 308 3.43 -11.22 -2.23
N PHE A 309 3.10 -12.02 -3.26
CA PHE A 309 1.98 -12.95 -3.19
C PHE A 309 2.19 -14.07 -2.17
N LYS A 310 3.44 -14.52 -1.98
CA LYS A 310 3.77 -15.49 -0.93
C LYS A 310 3.49 -14.90 0.46
N VAL A 311 3.90 -13.66 0.71
CA VAL A 311 3.59 -12.97 1.98
C VAL A 311 2.07 -12.83 2.18
N PHE A 312 1.34 -12.46 1.13
CA PHE A 312 -0.13 -12.39 1.17
C PHE A 312 -0.74 -13.75 1.54
N GLU A 313 -0.30 -14.83 0.89
CA GLU A 313 -0.80 -16.19 1.16
C GLU A 313 -0.51 -16.61 2.60
N ASP A 314 0.71 -16.40 3.11
CA ASP A 314 1.08 -16.78 4.47
C ASP A 314 0.21 -16.06 5.51
N ARG A 315 -0.03 -14.76 5.32
CA ARG A 315 -0.91 -13.97 6.19
C ARG A 315 -2.38 -14.37 6.07
N LEU A 316 -2.83 -14.74 4.87
CA LEU A 316 -4.19 -15.27 4.66
C LEU A 316 -4.39 -16.59 5.41
N VAL A 317 -3.45 -17.53 5.31
CA VAL A 317 -3.48 -18.81 6.04
C VAL A 317 -3.54 -18.58 7.56
N GLU A 318 -2.79 -17.60 8.05
CA GLU A 318 -2.83 -17.25 9.48
C GLU A 318 -4.18 -16.67 9.90
N LEU A 319 -4.76 -15.78 9.08
CA LEU A 319 -6.09 -15.21 9.33
C LEU A 319 -7.19 -16.30 9.29
N GLU A 320 -7.12 -17.20 8.31
CA GLU A 320 -8.03 -18.37 8.22
C GLU A 320 -7.98 -19.21 9.51
N ALA A 321 -6.77 -19.48 10.04
CA ALA A 321 -6.60 -20.23 11.28
C ALA A 321 -7.20 -19.51 12.51
N LEU A 322 -7.14 -18.17 12.57
CA LEU A 322 -7.79 -17.39 13.64
C LEU A 322 -9.32 -17.50 13.54
N VAL A 323 -9.87 -17.40 12.32
CA VAL A 323 -11.32 -17.54 12.10
C VAL A 323 -11.81 -18.93 12.47
N GLU A 324 -11.03 -19.99 12.19
CA GLU A 324 -11.36 -21.38 12.59
C GLU A 324 -11.36 -21.55 14.12
N LYS A 325 -10.55 -20.82 14.86
CA LYS A 325 -10.58 -20.77 16.32
C LYS A 325 -11.78 -19.98 16.90
N GLY A 326 -12.60 -19.37 16.04
CA GLY A 326 -13.72 -18.54 16.46
C GLY A 326 -13.32 -17.08 16.80
N VAL A 327 -12.15 -16.64 16.38
CA VAL A 327 -11.75 -15.23 16.47
C VAL A 327 -12.42 -14.50 15.31
N HIS A 328 -13.47 -13.77 15.63
CA HIS A 328 -14.24 -12.95 14.69
C HIS A 328 -14.81 -11.76 15.46
N LEU A 329 -15.43 -10.86 14.72
CA LEU A 329 -16.04 -9.65 15.25
C LEU A 329 -17.22 -9.97 16.16
N SER A 330 -17.06 -9.78 17.45
CA SER A 330 -18.14 -9.69 18.43
C SER A 330 -17.77 -8.66 19.46
#